data_4c2e458061e9b9b256a80b8f25834487
#
_entry.id   4c2e458061e9b9b256a80b8f25834487
#
_cell.length_a   1.000
_cell.length_b   1.000
_cell.length_c   1.000
_cell.angle_alpha   90.00
_cell.angle_beta   90.00
_cell.angle_gamma   90.00
#
_symmetry.space_group_name_H-M   'P 1'
#
loop_
_entity.id
_entity.type
_entity.pdbx_description
1 polymer ?
#
loop_
_entity_poly.entity_id
_entity_poly.type
_entity_poly.pdbx_seq_one_letter_code
_entity_poly.pdbx_strand_id
1 'polypeptide(L)'
;MNHSRLYNRYSGDNDNDEDEDDEAQHRQKKRRLLLVLWVEVWHRREERIRLRNTHRTYLTRPDLNPSSRIGTPWQYMYARGNDRAFITTMGIDVATFQHILNEGFAEMWNTAAIPRDDISLVALPRIDRRSLDAAGALGLTLHYLASTMRELSLQQIFGLVPTTVSRYLAFSLQILLGVLRKISAARIEWPHGETFNHFTHHIVERHNRLFGAFGFIDGLKLPVEESSDQDIENAMYNGWLHDHYISNILVFGPDGAYFIFFAY
;
A
#
# COMPACT_ATOMS: atom_id res chain seq x y z
N MET A 1 -64.85 -39.21 81.44
CA MET A 1 -64.72 -40.45 80.70
C MET A 1 -64.45 -40.13 79.23
N ASN A 2 -63.27 -40.40 78.83
CA ASN A 2 -62.82 -41.04 77.63
C ASN A 2 -62.83 -40.31 76.26
N HIS A 3 -61.68 -40.14 75.80
CA HIS A 3 -61.07 -40.63 74.52
C HIS A 3 -61.66 -40.03 73.23
N SER A 4 -60.92 -39.59 72.31
CA SER A 4 -59.52 -39.71 71.82
C SER A 4 -59.39 -38.68 70.68
N ARG A 5 -58.33 -37.95 70.74
CA ARG A 5 -57.85 -37.14 69.53
C ARG A 5 -56.43 -37.57 69.29
N LEU A 6 -56.20 -38.26 68.19
CA LEU A 6 -54.96 -38.38 67.55
C LEU A 6 -55.17 -38.74 66.07
N TYR A 7 -54.33 -38.14 65.23
CA TYR A 7 -54.10 -38.39 63.82
C TYR A 7 -54.84 -37.52 62.85
N ASN A 8 -54.15 -36.45 62.40
CA ASN A 8 -53.90 -36.20 61.03
C ASN A 8 -52.82 -35.06 60.94
N ARG A 9 -51.64 -35.43 60.80
CA ARG A 9 -50.57 -34.55 60.36
C ARG A 9 -49.59 -35.43 59.57
N TYR A 10 -49.71 -35.42 58.23
CA TYR A 10 -48.63 -35.72 57.23
C TYR A 10 -49.32 -35.84 55.84
N SER A 11 -49.39 -34.78 55.15
CA SER A 11 -49.55 -34.80 53.71
C SER A 11 -49.49 -33.33 53.24
N GLY A 12 -48.24 -32.86 53.04
CA GLY A 12 -48.01 -31.48 52.60
C GLY A 12 -46.66 -31.12 52.15
N ASP A 13 -45.69 -32.06 52.02
CA ASP A 13 -44.30 -31.71 51.64
C ASP A 13 -43.84 -32.29 50.31
N ASN A 14 -44.62 -33.05 49.55
CA ASN A 14 -44.13 -33.64 48.29
C ASN A 14 -44.47 -32.84 47.02
N ASP A 15 -45.41 -31.89 47.06
CA ASP A 15 -45.78 -31.16 45.82
C ASP A 15 -44.81 -30.05 45.45
N ASN A 16 -44.00 -29.53 46.39
CA ASN A 16 -43.02 -28.47 46.11
C ASN A 16 -41.73 -28.99 45.45
N ASP A 17 -41.32 -30.22 45.73
CA ASP A 17 -40.10 -30.83 45.21
C ASP A 17 -40.23 -31.24 43.73
N GLU A 18 -41.43 -31.66 43.29
CA GLU A 18 -41.74 -32.02 41.91
C GLU A 18 -41.75 -30.74 41.01
N ASP A 19 -42.29 -29.63 41.51
CA ASP A 19 -42.30 -28.35 40.77
C ASP A 19 -40.90 -27.73 40.62
N GLU A 20 -40.02 -27.87 41.62
CA GLU A 20 -38.62 -27.38 41.52
C GLU A 20 -37.77 -28.21 40.54
N ASP A 21 -37.99 -29.51 40.47
CA ASP A 21 -37.30 -30.40 39.52
C ASP A 21 -37.78 -30.16 38.09
N ASP A 22 -39.04 -29.91 37.85
CA ASP A 22 -39.57 -29.57 36.52
C ASP A 22 -39.05 -28.19 36.03
N GLU A 23 -38.95 -27.20 36.89
CA GLU A 23 -38.33 -25.92 36.56
C GLU A 23 -36.83 -26.07 36.27
N ALA A 24 -36.10 -26.90 37.00
CA ALA A 24 -34.70 -27.17 36.78
C ALA A 24 -34.45 -27.87 35.43
N GLN A 25 -35.28 -28.86 35.08
CA GLN A 25 -35.29 -29.53 33.79
C GLN A 25 -35.62 -28.57 32.64
N HIS A 26 -36.61 -27.70 32.84
CA HIS A 26 -36.97 -26.68 31.84
C HIS A 26 -35.82 -25.67 31.59
N ARG A 27 -35.18 -25.20 32.67
CA ARG A 27 -33.99 -24.34 32.60
C ARG A 27 -32.83 -25.05 31.86
N GLN A 28 -32.63 -26.34 32.13
CA GLN A 28 -31.59 -27.12 31.47
C GLN A 28 -31.87 -27.34 29.97
N LYS A 29 -33.12 -27.63 29.59
CA LYS A 29 -33.58 -27.74 28.19
C LYS A 29 -33.38 -26.41 27.45
N LYS A 30 -33.74 -25.28 28.08
CA LYS A 30 -33.56 -23.94 27.53
C LYS A 30 -32.06 -23.59 27.30
N ARG A 31 -31.18 -23.94 28.24
CA ARG A 31 -29.71 -23.79 28.11
C ARG A 31 -29.17 -24.61 26.96
N ARG A 32 -29.57 -25.87 26.82
CA ARG A 32 -29.17 -26.74 25.70
C ARG A 32 -29.62 -26.17 24.35
N LEU A 33 -30.86 -25.69 24.27
CA LEU A 33 -31.39 -25.06 23.06
C LEU A 33 -30.61 -23.79 22.69
N LEU A 34 -30.27 -22.94 23.64
CA LEU A 34 -29.47 -21.75 23.43
C LEU A 34 -28.04 -22.08 22.96
N LEU A 35 -27.45 -23.13 23.51
CA LEU A 35 -26.11 -23.59 23.04
C LEU A 35 -26.17 -24.09 21.61
N VAL A 36 -27.18 -24.87 21.24
CA VAL A 36 -27.37 -25.35 19.86
C VAL A 36 -27.57 -24.19 18.90
N LEU A 37 -28.40 -23.22 19.26
CA LEU A 37 -28.64 -22.01 18.48
C LEU A 37 -27.34 -21.18 18.33
N TRP A 38 -26.56 -21.06 19.40
CA TRP A 38 -25.30 -20.32 19.37
C TRP A 38 -24.28 -21.00 18.46
N VAL A 39 -24.15 -22.31 18.52
CA VAL A 39 -23.28 -23.11 17.64
C VAL A 39 -23.73 -22.96 16.17
N GLU A 40 -25.02 -23.02 15.90
CA GLU A 40 -25.57 -22.85 14.55
C GLU A 40 -25.28 -21.44 13.99
N VAL A 41 -25.48 -20.39 14.80
CA VAL A 41 -25.16 -19.01 14.43
C VAL A 41 -23.66 -18.84 14.16
N TRP A 42 -22.84 -19.48 14.98
CA TRP A 42 -21.39 -19.47 14.82
C TRP A 42 -20.95 -20.15 13.52
N HIS A 43 -21.48 -21.36 13.22
CA HIS A 43 -21.22 -22.06 11.96
C HIS A 43 -21.65 -21.25 10.74
N ARG A 44 -22.86 -20.67 10.74
CA ARG A 44 -23.32 -19.82 9.64
C ARG A 44 -22.47 -18.56 9.47
N ARG A 45 -21.91 -18.04 10.56
CA ARG A 45 -20.97 -16.92 10.49
C ARG A 45 -19.65 -17.33 9.84
N GLU A 46 -19.08 -18.46 10.24
CA GLU A 46 -17.84 -18.99 9.64
C GLU A 46 -18.02 -19.30 8.16
N GLU A 47 -19.12 -19.95 7.80
CA GLU A 47 -19.44 -20.27 6.40
C GLU A 47 -19.55 -19.00 5.54
N ARG A 48 -20.21 -17.96 6.04
CA ARG A 48 -20.25 -16.65 5.37
C ARG A 48 -18.87 -16.00 5.23
N ILE A 49 -18.01 -16.10 6.23
CA ILE A 49 -16.64 -15.61 6.19
C ILE A 49 -15.84 -16.40 5.15
N ARG A 50 -15.97 -17.72 5.13
CA ARG A 50 -15.31 -18.60 4.16
C ARG A 50 -15.73 -18.27 2.72
N LEU A 51 -17.03 -18.12 2.46
CA LEU A 51 -17.56 -17.75 1.14
C LEU A 51 -17.06 -16.36 0.70
N ARG A 52 -17.04 -15.36 1.61
CA ARG A 52 -16.46 -14.05 1.30
C ARG A 52 -14.98 -14.13 0.96
N ASN A 53 -14.21 -14.95 1.66
CA ASN A 53 -12.78 -15.09 1.42
C ASN A 53 -12.48 -15.78 0.08
N THR A 54 -13.28 -16.77 -0.34
CA THR A 54 -13.14 -17.42 -1.64
C THR A 54 -13.49 -16.52 -2.82
N HIS A 55 -14.32 -15.51 -2.63
CA HIS A 55 -14.70 -14.54 -3.67
C HIS A 55 -13.86 -13.25 -3.68
N ARG A 56 -12.91 -13.10 -2.74
CA ARG A 56 -12.02 -11.93 -2.73
C ARG A 56 -10.93 -12.06 -3.78
N THR A 57 -10.79 -11.04 -4.59
CA THR A 57 -9.72 -10.91 -5.60
C THR A 57 -8.45 -10.24 -5.07
N TYR A 58 -8.36 -10.01 -3.77
CA TYR A 58 -7.23 -9.35 -3.10
C TYR A 58 -6.77 -10.13 -1.87
N LEU A 59 -5.47 -10.01 -1.55
CA LEU A 59 -4.90 -10.64 -0.37
C LEU A 59 -5.33 -9.91 0.92
N THR A 60 -5.65 -10.70 1.94
CA THR A 60 -5.95 -10.21 3.28
C THR A 60 -4.77 -10.45 4.22
N ARG A 61 -4.80 -9.87 5.42
CA ARG A 61 -3.68 -9.98 6.36
C ARG A 61 -3.24 -11.43 6.67
N PRO A 62 -4.15 -12.42 6.85
CA PRO A 62 -3.77 -13.82 7.04
C PRO A 62 -3.06 -14.48 5.86
N ASP A 63 -3.24 -13.94 4.64
CA ASP A 63 -2.64 -14.50 3.41
C ASP A 63 -1.22 -13.96 3.16
N LEU A 64 -0.76 -13.02 3.98
CA LEU A 64 0.50 -12.32 3.86
C LEU A 64 1.47 -12.72 4.98
N ASN A 65 2.75 -12.38 4.79
CA ASN A 65 3.75 -12.51 5.86
C ASN A 65 3.24 -11.82 7.15
N PRO A 66 3.30 -12.48 8.32
CA PRO A 66 2.82 -11.93 9.60
C PRO A 66 3.42 -10.57 9.95
N SER A 67 4.68 -10.33 9.59
CA SER A 67 5.37 -9.05 9.79
C SER A 67 5.85 -8.47 8.46
N SER A 68 5.47 -7.23 8.17
CA SER A 68 5.99 -6.51 7.00
C SER A 68 7.42 -6.01 7.19
N ARG A 69 7.92 -6.03 8.44
CA ARG A 69 9.27 -5.56 8.80
C ARG A 69 10.29 -6.68 8.95
N ILE A 70 9.88 -7.94 8.93
CA ILE A 70 10.75 -9.10 9.17
C ILE A 70 10.39 -10.22 8.20
N GLY A 71 11.41 -10.79 7.54
CA GLY A 71 11.25 -12.00 6.74
C GLY A 71 10.45 -11.82 5.43
N THR A 72 10.31 -10.60 4.95
CA THR A 72 9.73 -10.33 3.62
C THR A 72 10.80 -10.40 2.54
N PRO A 73 10.44 -10.68 1.26
CA PRO A 73 11.38 -10.60 0.14
C PRO A 73 12.14 -9.28 0.08
N TRP A 74 11.45 -8.16 0.36
CA TRP A 74 12.06 -6.84 0.48
C TRP A 74 13.19 -6.82 1.52
N GLN A 75 12.94 -7.30 2.74
CA GLN A 75 13.94 -7.28 3.82
C GLN A 75 15.20 -8.08 3.46
N TYR A 76 15.04 -9.23 2.82
CA TYR A 76 16.17 -10.03 2.35
C TYR A 76 16.99 -9.31 1.27
N MET A 77 16.33 -8.67 0.32
CA MET A 77 16.99 -7.91 -0.73
C MET A 77 17.74 -6.70 -0.17
N TYR A 78 17.08 -5.94 0.70
CA TYR A 78 17.65 -4.77 1.36
C TYR A 78 18.87 -5.11 2.21
N ALA A 79 18.77 -6.16 3.04
CA ALA A 79 19.86 -6.60 3.90
C ALA A 79 21.09 -7.09 3.13
N ARG A 80 20.92 -7.63 1.92
CA ARG A 80 22.02 -8.06 1.07
C ARG A 80 22.77 -6.90 0.39
N GLY A 81 22.12 -5.78 0.17
CA GLY A 81 22.71 -4.59 -0.44
C GLY A 81 23.38 -4.85 -1.80
N ASN A 82 22.74 -5.64 -2.66
CA ASN A 82 23.29 -6.00 -3.97
C ASN A 82 22.85 -4.98 -5.02
N ASP A 83 23.79 -4.23 -5.61
CA ASP A 83 23.53 -3.20 -6.62
C ASP A 83 22.75 -3.74 -7.82
N ARG A 84 23.10 -4.92 -8.32
CA ARG A 84 22.40 -5.50 -9.46
C ARG A 84 20.91 -5.75 -9.15
N ALA A 85 20.61 -6.22 -7.93
CA ALA A 85 19.24 -6.42 -7.51
C ALA A 85 18.49 -5.09 -7.41
N PHE A 86 19.12 -4.06 -6.83
CA PHE A 86 18.55 -2.72 -6.70
C PHE A 86 18.30 -2.07 -8.07
N ILE A 87 19.29 -2.07 -8.97
CA ILE A 87 19.16 -1.52 -10.32
C ILE A 87 18.06 -2.24 -11.10
N THR A 88 18.00 -3.58 -11.02
CA THR A 88 17.01 -4.37 -11.78
C THR A 88 15.59 -4.15 -11.29
N THR A 89 15.38 -3.95 -9.98
CA THR A 89 14.04 -3.88 -9.37
C THR A 89 13.56 -2.45 -9.10
N MET A 90 14.48 -1.52 -8.90
CA MET A 90 14.19 -0.14 -8.49
C MET A 90 14.81 0.92 -9.41
N GLY A 91 15.62 0.52 -10.39
CA GLY A 91 16.24 1.43 -11.37
C GLY A 91 17.44 2.21 -10.84
N ILE A 92 17.86 2.04 -9.60
CA ILE A 92 18.98 2.75 -8.97
C ILE A 92 19.85 1.79 -8.17
N ASP A 93 21.13 2.13 -7.97
CA ASP A 93 22.06 1.37 -7.14
C ASP A 93 21.84 1.63 -5.63
N VAL A 94 22.51 0.85 -4.79
CA VAL A 94 22.41 0.95 -3.32
C VAL A 94 22.90 2.31 -2.82
N ALA A 95 23.97 2.86 -3.40
CA ALA A 95 24.54 4.15 -3.00
C ALA A 95 23.54 5.29 -3.24
N THR A 96 22.91 5.34 -4.42
CA THR A 96 21.88 6.30 -4.78
C THR A 96 20.64 6.14 -3.89
N PHE A 97 20.22 4.90 -3.60
CA PHE A 97 19.12 4.62 -2.68
C PHE A 97 19.39 5.20 -1.28
N GLN A 98 20.59 4.95 -0.73
CA GLN A 98 20.96 5.47 0.59
C GLN A 98 21.10 7.01 0.58
N HIS A 99 21.59 7.58 -0.51
CA HIS A 99 21.65 9.03 -0.66
C HIS A 99 20.25 9.66 -0.58
N ILE A 100 19.28 9.17 -1.36
CA ILE A 100 17.90 9.68 -1.31
C ILE A 100 17.30 9.51 0.11
N LEU A 101 17.56 8.38 0.75
CA LEU A 101 17.06 8.10 2.10
C LEU A 101 17.59 9.13 3.11
N ASN A 102 18.88 9.48 3.02
CA ASN A 102 19.57 10.40 3.93
C ASN A 102 19.30 11.87 3.63
N GLU A 103 19.03 12.25 2.36
CA GLU A 103 18.73 13.62 1.93
C GLU A 103 17.34 14.12 2.36
N GLY A 104 16.71 13.43 3.32
CA GLY A 104 15.51 13.87 4.01
C GLY A 104 14.31 12.95 3.84
N PHE A 105 14.38 11.88 3.01
CA PHE A 105 13.27 10.95 2.88
C PHE A 105 12.95 10.28 4.22
N ALA A 106 13.97 9.79 4.93
CA ALA A 106 13.79 9.14 6.23
C ALA A 106 13.23 10.12 7.29
N GLU A 107 13.72 11.35 7.31
CA GLU A 107 13.23 12.39 8.21
C GLU A 107 11.74 12.68 7.95
N MET A 108 11.39 12.99 6.70
CA MET A 108 9.99 13.31 6.34
C MET A 108 9.06 12.12 6.58
N TRP A 109 9.49 10.90 6.25
CA TRP A 109 8.72 9.70 6.54
C TRP A 109 8.47 9.55 8.03
N ASN A 110 9.43 9.82 8.90
CA ASN A 110 9.30 9.63 10.35
C ASN A 110 8.59 10.78 11.07
N THR A 111 8.60 11.99 10.53
CA THR A 111 8.03 13.18 11.20
C THR A 111 6.64 13.56 10.74
N ALA A 112 6.26 13.27 9.49
CA ALA A 112 4.96 13.65 8.96
C ALA A 112 3.91 12.56 9.19
N ALA A 113 2.67 12.95 9.47
CA ALA A 113 1.53 12.05 9.56
C ALA A 113 1.11 11.58 8.15
N ILE A 114 0.79 10.28 8.00
CA ILE A 114 0.24 9.77 6.74
C ILE A 114 -1.20 10.26 6.63
N PRO A 115 -1.57 10.97 5.54
CA PRO A 115 -2.91 11.50 5.36
C PRO A 115 -3.96 10.38 5.37
N ARG A 116 -5.09 10.66 6.03
CA ARG A 116 -6.27 9.81 6.08
C ARG A 116 -7.49 10.71 6.26
N ASP A 117 -8.59 10.35 5.62
CA ASP A 117 -9.83 11.12 5.68
C ASP A 117 -10.44 11.19 7.08
N ASP A 118 -10.12 10.20 7.93
CA ASP A 118 -10.60 10.06 9.31
C ASP A 118 -9.65 10.65 10.38
N ILE A 119 -8.54 11.27 9.98
CA ILE A 119 -7.53 11.80 10.90
C ILE A 119 -7.28 13.29 10.63
N SER A 120 -7.25 14.09 11.71
CA SER A 120 -6.81 15.48 11.62
C SER A 120 -5.39 15.60 11.07
N LEU A 121 -5.16 16.58 10.17
CA LEU A 121 -3.86 16.91 9.61
C LEU A 121 -2.80 17.30 10.67
N VAL A 122 -3.23 17.63 11.88
CA VAL A 122 -2.38 18.00 13.02
C VAL A 122 -2.02 16.78 13.89
N ALA A 123 -2.45 15.58 13.51
CA ALA A 123 -2.20 14.36 14.29
C ALA A 123 -0.71 14.01 14.31
N LEU A 124 -0.19 13.67 15.50
CA LEU A 124 1.17 13.17 15.65
C LEU A 124 1.35 11.83 14.92
N PRO A 125 2.49 11.65 14.22
CA PRO A 125 2.76 10.40 13.51
C PRO A 125 2.93 9.24 14.48
N ARG A 126 2.29 8.09 14.19
CA ARG A 126 2.42 6.85 14.95
C ARG A 126 3.43 5.93 14.27
N ILE A 127 4.72 6.23 14.40
CA ILE A 127 5.81 5.56 13.70
C ILE A 127 5.85 4.06 14.03
N ASP A 128 5.68 3.70 15.30
CA ASP A 128 5.70 2.30 15.75
C ASP A 128 4.58 1.44 15.17
N ARG A 129 3.51 2.07 14.71
CA ARG A 129 2.36 1.40 14.07
C ARG A 129 2.46 1.33 12.56
N ARG A 130 3.49 1.92 11.95
CA ARG A 130 3.70 1.80 10.51
C ARG A 130 4.18 0.40 10.17
N SER A 131 3.63 -0.18 9.12
CA SER A 131 4.02 -1.50 8.63
C SER A 131 5.42 -1.50 8.00
N LEU A 132 5.86 -0.37 7.45
CA LEU A 132 7.20 -0.18 6.89
C LEU A 132 7.95 0.93 7.62
N ASP A 133 9.26 0.78 7.69
CA ASP A 133 10.20 1.86 7.97
C ASP A 133 10.42 2.76 6.74
N ALA A 134 11.27 3.77 6.87
CA ALA A 134 11.55 4.70 5.78
C ALA A 134 12.19 4.01 4.56
N ALA A 135 13.12 3.07 4.80
CA ALA A 135 13.76 2.30 3.73
C ALA A 135 12.75 1.42 3.00
N GLY A 136 11.86 0.75 3.73
CA GLY A 136 10.79 -0.04 3.14
C GLY A 136 9.80 0.80 2.33
N ALA A 137 9.48 2.02 2.77
CA ALA A 137 8.61 2.92 2.04
C ALA A 137 9.25 3.44 0.74
N LEU A 138 10.53 3.83 0.79
CA LEU A 138 11.28 4.22 -0.40
C LEU A 138 11.39 3.04 -1.38
N GLY A 139 11.73 1.84 -0.88
CA GLY A 139 11.82 0.63 -1.69
C GLY A 139 10.49 0.29 -2.36
N LEU A 140 9.36 0.38 -1.67
CA LEU A 140 8.02 0.18 -2.22
C LEU A 140 7.76 1.16 -3.38
N THR A 141 8.09 2.43 -3.18
CA THR A 141 7.85 3.48 -4.18
C THR A 141 8.71 3.29 -5.41
N LEU A 142 9.99 2.99 -5.25
CA LEU A 142 10.90 2.75 -6.37
C LEU A 142 10.56 1.47 -7.13
N HIS A 143 10.15 0.39 -6.45
CA HIS A 143 9.64 -0.81 -7.11
C HIS A 143 8.40 -0.50 -7.95
N TYR A 144 7.48 0.31 -7.43
CA TYR A 144 6.29 0.73 -8.16
C TYR A 144 6.64 1.53 -9.42
N LEU A 145 7.58 2.48 -9.31
CA LEU A 145 7.98 3.34 -10.43
C LEU A 145 8.81 2.60 -11.50
N ALA A 146 9.65 1.63 -11.09
CA ALA A 146 10.56 0.94 -11.99
C ALA A 146 9.96 -0.33 -12.64
N SER A 147 8.76 -0.74 -12.27
CA SER A 147 8.18 -2.00 -12.74
C SER A 147 6.73 -1.86 -13.19
N THR A 148 6.33 -2.74 -14.11
CA THR A 148 4.93 -2.94 -14.51
C THR A 148 4.18 -3.94 -13.61
N MET A 149 4.71 -4.19 -12.40
CA MET A 149 4.12 -5.13 -11.46
C MET A 149 2.74 -4.67 -11.00
N ARG A 150 1.81 -5.62 -10.93
CA ARG A 150 0.52 -5.38 -10.28
C ARG A 150 0.73 -5.07 -8.78
N GLU A 151 -0.11 -4.24 -8.21
CA GLU A 151 -0.10 -3.96 -6.76
C GLU A 151 -0.14 -5.25 -5.90
N LEU A 152 -0.76 -6.32 -6.40
CA LEU A 152 -0.78 -7.63 -5.74
C LEU A 152 0.63 -8.20 -5.51
N SER A 153 1.54 -8.03 -6.47
CA SER A 153 2.93 -8.47 -6.32
C SER A 153 3.67 -7.62 -5.27
N LEU A 154 3.42 -6.32 -5.24
CA LEU A 154 3.96 -5.43 -4.20
C LEU A 154 3.44 -5.80 -2.80
N GLN A 155 2.16 -6.20 -2.69
CA GLN A 155 1.60 -6.71 -1.43
C GLN A 155 2.38 -7.91 -0.89
N GLN A 156 2.75 -8.85 -1.75
CA GLN A 156 3.53 -10.03 -1.39
C GLN A 156 4.98 -9.69 -1.03
N ILE A 157 5.64 -8.84 -1.85
CA ILE A 157 7.05 -8.45 -1.64
C ILE A 157 7.23 -7.71 -0.31
N PHE A 158 6.31 -6.81 0.03
CA PHE A 158 6.39 -5.97 1.23
C PHE A 158 5.53 -6.47 2.41
N GLY A 159 4.74 -7.53 2.23
CA GLY A 159 3.84 -8.07 3.24
C GLY A 159 2.74 -7.08 3.66
N LEU A 160 2.17 -6.34 2.72
CA LEU A 160 1.19 -5.26 2.97
C LEU A 160 -0.19 -5.60 2.41
N VAL A 161 -1.23 -5.16 3.10
CA VAL A 161 -2.60 -5.22 2.55
C VAL A 161 -2.82 -4.11 1.51
N PRO A 162 -3.75 -4.27 0.55
CA PRO A 162 -3.97 -3.34 -0.57
C PRO A 162 -4.08 -1.88 -0.15
N THR A 163 -4.97 -1.58 0.80
CA THR A 163 -5.19 -0.21 1.30
C THR A 163 -3.96 0.43 1.94
N THR A 164 -3.03 -0.38 2.46
CA THR A 164 -1.76 0.12 3.00
C THR A 164 -0.78 0.41 1.87
N VAL A 165 -0.75 -0.43 0.82
CA VAL A 165 0.10 -0.19 -0.37
C VAL A 165 -0.28 1.13 -1.01
N SER A 166 -1.54 1.32 -1.41
CA SER A 166 -1.99 2.56 -2.09
C SER A 166 -1.72 3.81 -1.24
N ARG A 167 -2.01 3.74 0.07
CA ARG A 167 -1.76 4.86 0.99
C ARG A 167 -0.28 5.18 1.15
N TYR A 168 0.56 4.16 1.27
CA TYR A 168 2.00 4.35 1.42
C TYR A 168 2.62 4.87 0.13
N LEU A 169 2.17 4.39 -1.03
CA LEU A 169 2.60 4.90 -2.34
C LEU A 169 2.25 6.39 -2.49
N ALA A 170 1.01 6.78 -2.26
CA ALA A 170 0.59 8.16 -2.38
C ALA A 170 1.42 9.10 -1.48
N PHE A 171 1.64 8.71 -0.23
CA PHE A 171 2.39 9.52 0.73
C PHE A 171 3.90 9.55 0.41
N SER A 172 4.51 8.41 0.10
CA SER A 172 5.94 8.34 -0.19
C SER A 172 6.33 8.95 -1.53
N LEU A 173 5.45 8.94 -2.54
CA LEU A 173 5.65 9.68 -3.79
C LEU A 173 5.75 11.19 -3.54
N GLN A 174 4.89 11.75 -2.69
CA GLN A 174 4.97 13.17 -2.33
C GLN A 174 6.28 13.49 -1.60
N ILE A 175 6.72 12.64 -0.67
CA ILE A 175 8.01 12.79 0.01
C ILE A 175 9.15 12.72 -1.01
N LEU A 176 9.17 11.68 -1.85
CA LEU A 176 10.22 11.47 -2.86
C LEU A 176 10.35 12.68 -3.79
N LEU A 177 9.24 13.19 -4.31
CA LEU A 177 9.23 14.40 -5.13
C LEU A 177 9.82 15.60 -4.39
N GLY A 178 9.45 15.79 -3.12
CA GLY A 178 9.98 16.87 -2.27
C GLY A 178 11.48 16.76 -2.00
N VAL A 179 11.99 15.52 -1.86
CA VAL A 179 13.42 15.24 -1.67
C VAL A 179 14.21 15.44 -2.96
N LEU A 180 13.74 14.87 -4.08
CA LEU A 180 14.41 14.99 -5.38
C LEU A 180 14.57 16.45 -5.83
N ARG A 181 13.59 17.31 -5.53
CA ARG A 181 13.69 18.75 -5.80
C ARG A 181 14.82 19.46 -5.03
N LYS A 182 15.29 18.89 -3.91
CA LYS A 182 16.40 19.44 -3.12
C LYS A 182 17.75 18.94 -3.57
N ILE A 183 17.81 17.73 -4.14
CA ILE A 183 19.04 17.10 -4.63
C ILE A 183 19.42 17.76 -5.96
N SER A 184 20.56 18.43 -6.01
CA SER A 184 21.01 19.14 -7.22
C SER A 184 21.17 18.22 -8.43
N ALA A 185 21.71 17.02 -8.24
CA ALA A 185 21.88 16.02 -9.30
C ALA A 185 20.55 15.46 -9.85
N ALA A 186 19.42 15.62 -9.13
CA ALA A 186 18.11 15.17 -9.56
C ALA A 186 17.26 16.30 -10.19
N ARG A 187 17.79 17.52 -10.26
CA ARG A 187 17.08 18.64 -10.85
C ARG A 187 17.08 18.56 -12.36
N ILE A 188 15.91 18.83 -12.93
CA ILE A 188 15.78 19.03 -14.37
C ILE A 188 16.01 20.51 -14.64
N GLU A 189 17.20 20.84 -15.13
CA GLU A 189 17.61 22.24 -15.38
C GLU A 189 18.10 22.37 -16.83
N TRP A 190 17.77 23.51 -17.46
CA TRP A 190 18.28 23.82 -18.77
C TRP A 190 19.80 24.05 -18.72
N PRO A 191 20.60 23.47 -19.65
CA PRO A 191 22.04 23.64 -19.63
C PRO A 191 22.41 25.12 -19.75
N HIS A 192 23.46 25.53 -19.06
CA HIS A 192 23.96 26.89 -19.04
C HIS A 192 25.46 26.96 -19.33
N GLY A 193 25.92 28.07 -19.95
CA GLY A 193 27.34 28.39 -20.13
C GLY A 193 28.16 27.24 -20.75
N GLU A 194 29.18 26.81 -20.03
CA GLU A 194 30.11 25.77 -20.50
C GLU A 194 29.45 24.40 -20.75
N THR A 195 28.32 24.11 -20.13
CA THR A 195 27.60 22.84 -20.36
C THR A 195 27.12 22.72 -21.80
N PHE A 196 26.72 23.81 -22.45
CA PHE A 196 26.38 23.82 -23.87
C PHE A 196 27.58 23.42 -24.74
N ASN A 197 28.74 24.02 -24.46
CA ASN A 197 29.98 23.74 -25.20
C ASN A 197 30.37 22.27 -25.03
N HIS A 198 30.31 21.76 -23.83
CA HIS A 198 30.59 20.37 -23.50
C HIS A 198 29.64 19.41 -24.27
N PHE A 199 28.36 19.65 -24.24
CA PHE A 199 27.38 18.82 -24.97
C PHE A 199 27.56 18.90 -26.49
N THR A 200 27.77 20.10 -27.01
CA THR A 200 28.03 20.29 -28.45
C THR A 200 29.29 19.53 -28.87
N HIS A 201 30.37 19.59 -28.07
CA HIS A 201 31.59 18.86 -28.34
C HIS A 201 31.37 17.35 -28.41
N HIS A 202 30.69 16.76 -27.44
CA HIS A 202 30.36 15.33 -27.43
C HIS A 202 29.53 14.90 -28.63
N ILE A 203 28.59 15.73 -29.09
CA ILE A 203 27.78 15.40 -30.27
C ILE A 203 28.61 15.47 -31.53
N VAL A 204 29.44 16.53 -31.71
CA VAL A 204 30.30 16.69 -32.89
C VAL A 204 31.34 15.60 -32.98
N GLU A 205 31.93 15.16 -31.87
CA GLU A 205 32.87 14.03 -31.85
C GLU A 205 32.28 12.75 -32.48
N ARG A 206 31.01 12.46 -32.21
CA ARG A 206 30.33 11.30 -32.80
C ARG A 206 29.71 11.57 -34.17
N HIS A 207 29.24 12.79 -34.37
CA HIS A 207 28.48 13.22 -35.54
C HIS A 207 29.03 14.53 -36.06
N ASN A 208 30.16 14.46 -36.76
CA ASN A 208 30.94 15.61 -37.23
C ASN A 208 30.22 16.61 -38.12
N ARG A 209 28.95 16.34 -38.51
CA ARG A 209 28.11 17.25 -39.32
C ARG A 209 27.06 17.97 -38.49
N LEU A 210 26.90 17.67 -37.21
CA LEU A 210 25.90 18.26 -36.34
C LEU A 210 26.49 19.40 -35.49
N PHE A 211 26.96 20.45 -36.19
CA PHE A 211 27.51 21.61 -35.51
C PHE A 211 26.45 22.39 -34.75
N GLY A 212 26.70 22.73 -33.48
CA GLY A 212 25.81 23.50 -32.63
C GLY A 212 24.66 22.69 -32.03
N ALA A 213 24.53 21.41 -32.33
CA ALA A 213 23.59 20.55 -31.63
C ALA A 213 24.10 20.27 -30.21
N PHE A 214 23.29 20.43 -29.19
CA PHE A 214 23.65 20.23 -27.78
C PHE A 214 22.74 19.21 -27.07
N GLY A 215 21.68 18.74 -27.73
CA GLY A 215 20.72 17.80 -27.14
C GLY A 215 19.82 17.17 -28.18
N PHE A 216 18.97 16.31 -27.71
CA PHE A 216 18.00 15.57 -28.49
C PHE A 216 16.59 15.87 -27.98
N ILE A 217 15.61 15.89 -28.90
CA ILE A 217 14.20 16.06 -28.55
C ILE A 217 13.42 14.85 -29.04
N ASP A 218 12.56 14.32 -28.20
CA ASP A 218 11.72 13.19 -28.54
C ASP A 218 10.33 13.33 -27.90
N GLY A 219 9.34 12.71 -28.52
CA GLY A 219 7.96 12.66 -28.06
C GLY A 219 7.63 11.30 -27.46
N LEU A 220 7.14 11.31 -26.24
CA LEU A 220 6.71 10.11 -25.54
C LEU A 220 5.20 10.17 -25.24
N LYS A 221 4.44 9.17 -25.70
CA LYS A 221 3.03 9.00 -25.34
C LYS A 221 2.92 7.91 -24.28
N LEU A 222 2.41 8.27 -23.12
CA LEU A 222 2.15 7.34 -22.02
C LEU A 222 0.65 7.00 -22.00
N PRO A 223 0.26 5.73 -22.23
CA PRO A 223 -1.14 5.33 -22.12
C PRO A 223 -1.59 5.46 -20.67
N VAL A 224 -2.80 5.92 -20.46
CA VAL A 224 -3.44 6.09 -19.16
C VAL A 224 -4.80 5.41 -19.13
N GLU A 225 -5.26 5.04 -17.96
CA GLU A 225 -6.63 4.55 -17.77
C GLU A 225 -7.63 5.72 -17.91
N GLU A 226 -8.83 5.40 -18.35
CA GLU A 226 -9.93 6.36 -18.41
C GLU A 226 -10.21 6.94 -17.03
N SER A 227 -10.32 8.25 -16.95
CA SER A 227 -10.65 8.94 -15.70
C SER A 227 -12.17 8.90 -15.46
N SER A 228 -12.56 8.81 -14.19
CA SER A 228 -13.95 9.03 -13.79
C SER A 228 -14.37 10.51 -13.83
N ASP A 229 -13.41 11.42 -13.95
CA ASP A 229 -13.60 12.85 -14.11
C ASP A 229 -13.63 13.15 -15.61
N GLN A 230 -14.78 13.69 -16.10
CA GLN A 230 -15.03 13.94 -17.51
C GLN A 230 -14.07 14.96 -18.13
N ASP A 231 -13.63 15.96 -17.37
CA ASP A 231 -12.71 16.99 -17.87
C ASP A 231 -11.29 16.40 -18.07
N ILE A 232 -10.87 15.56 -17.16
CA ILE A 232 -9.60 14.83 -17.24
C ILE A 232 -9.66 13.79 -18.38
N GLU A 233 -10.75 13.04 -18.49
CA GLU A 233 -10.96 12.07 -19.55
C GLU A 233 -10.84 12.74 -20.92
N ASN A 234 -11.58 13.83 -21.14
CA ASN A 234 -11.56 14.60 -22.40
C ASN A 234 -10.17 15.18 -22.71
N ALA A 235 -9.45 15.67 -21.69
CA ALA A 235 -8.12 16.24 -21.86
C ALA A 235 -7.07 15.19 -22.25
N MET A 236 -7.24 13.93 -21.82
CA MET A 236 -6.33 12.83 -22.11
C MET A 236 -6.70 12.03 -23.36
N TYR A 237 -7.94 12.21 -23.89
CA TYR A 237 -8.39 11.47 -25.06
C TYR A 237 -7.69 11.93 -26.33
N ASN A 238 -7.06 10.98 -27.03
CA ASN A 238 -6.45 11.20 -28.33
C ASN A 238 -7.36 10.66 -29.45
N GLY A 239 -8.10 11.55 -30.09
CA GLY A 239 -9.05 11.20 -31.16
C GLY A 239 -8.43 10.53 -32.39
N TRP A 240 -7.10 10.65 -32.59
CA TRP A 240 -6.40 9.99 -33.69
C TRP A 240 -6.11 8.52 -33.38
N LEU A 241 -5.77 8.22 -32.13
CA LEU A 241 -5.43 6.87 -31.70
C LEU A 241 -6.62 6.14 -31.05
N HIS A 242 -7.72 6.85 -30.82
CA HIS A 242 -8.93 6.36 -30.14
C HIS A 242 -8.64 5.76 -28.75
N ASP A 243 -7.74 6.42 -28.00
CA ASP A 243 -7.32 5.94 -26.68
C ASP A 243 -6.83 7.14 -25.84
N HIS A 244 -6.61 6.91 -24.54
CA HIS A 244 -6.21 7.94 -23.59
C HIS A 244 -4.70 7.94 -23.36
N TYR A 245 -4.07 9.11 -23.56
CA TYR A 245 -2.61 9.31 -23.42
C TYR A 245 -2.27 10.61 -22.74
N ILE A 246 -1.16 10.61 -22.01
CA ILE A 246 -0.43 11.83 -21.68
C ILE A 246 0.70 11.95 -22.68
N SER A 247 0.65 13.01 -23.50
CA SER A 247 1.71 13.32 -24.47
C SER A 247 2.82 14.09 -23.76
N ASN A 248 4.04 13.65 -23.92
CA ASN A 248 5.22 14.26 -23.31
C ASN A 248 6.24 14.62 -24.36
N ILE A 249 6.93 15.73 -24.18
CA ILE A 249 8.11 16.11 -24.96
C ILE A 249 9.30 16.09 -24.01
N LEU A 250 10.31 15.31 -24.36
CA LEU A 250 11.54 15.15 -23.60
C LEU A 250 12.69 15.82 -24.37
N VAL A 251 13.51 16.60 -23.67
CA VAL A 251 14.76 17.14 -24.18
C VAL A 251 15.88 16.63 -23.29
N PHE A 252 16.87 15.98 -23.88
CA PHE A 252 17.96 15.35 -23.14
C PHE A 252 19.31 15.56 -23.81
N GLY A 253 20.37 15.53 -23.00
CA GLY A 253 21.76 15.70 -23.43
C GLY A 253 22.43 14.42 -23.89
N PRO A 254 23.64 14.54 -24.40
CA PRO A 254 24.45 13.39 -24.83
C PRO A 254 24.88 12.50 -23.66
N ASP A 255 24.81 12.96 -22.44
CA ASP A 255 25.02 12.22 -21.18
C ASP A 255 23.78 11.49 -20.68
N GLY A 256 22.62 11.66 -21.34
CA GLY A 256 21.34 11.09 -20.96
C GLY A 256 20.57 11.88 -19.89
N ALA A 257 21.09 13.02 -19.44
CA ALA A 257 20.35 13.89 -18.53
C ALA A 257 19.19 14.60 -19.23
N TYR A 258 18.03 14.66 -18.56
CA TYR A 258 16.88 15.42 -19.05
C TYR A 258 16.99 16.91 -18.68
N PHE A 259 16.75 17.78 -19.66
CA PHE A 259 16.75 19.24 -19.43
C PHE A 259 15.36 19.80 -19.29
N ILE A 260 14.39 19.23 -20.00
CA ILE A 260 13.04 19.71 -20.05
C ILE A 260 12.08 18.56 -20.22
N PHE A 261 10.95 18.69 -19.56
CA PHE A 261 9.85 17.76 -19.64
C PHE A 261 8.55 18.59 -19.77
N PHE A 262 7.83 18.42 -20.86
CA PHE A 262 6.50 18.97 -21.04
C PHE A 262 5.49 17.83 -21.11
N ALA A 263 4.44 17.89 -20.32
CA ALA A 263 3.27 17.01 -20.40
C ALA A 263 2.07 17.81 -20.89
N TYR A 264 1.32 17.23 -21.84
CA TYR A 264 0.09 17.80 -22.40
C TYR A 264 -1.06 16.83 -22.20
#